data_33405b367049c164725bb8207004149c
#
_entry.id   33405b367049c164725bb8207004149c
#
_cell.length_a   1.000
_cell.length_b   1.000
_cell.length_c   1.000
_cell.angle_alpha   90.00
_cell.angle_beta   90.00
_cell.angle_gamma   90.00
#
_symmetry.space_group_name_H-M   'P 1'
#
loop_
_entity.id
_entity.type
_entity.pdbx_description
1 polymer ?
#
loop_
_entity_poly.entity_id
_entity_poly.type
_entity_poly.pdbx_seq_one_letter_code
_entity_poly.pdbx_strand_id
1 'polypeptide(L)'
;MTYAPVKDVLSGKLAVDSEVTVRGWIRTRRDSKAGISFLAIYDGSCFDPIQAVVPNNLNNYNDEVLKLTTGCSVEVTGKIVASPAAGQAFELAATDVKVVGWVEDADTYPMAKTRHSIEYLREVAHLRPRTNVIGAVARVRHSLSQAIHRFYHEQGYYWLSAPLITASDCEGAGEMFRVSTLDLANLPRTESGDVDFNEDFFGKETFLTVSGQLNGEAYACALSKIYTFGPTFRAENSNTSRHLAEFWMVEPEVAFADLSDIAKLAEDMLKYVFAAVLEERRDDLEFFASRIDKDVINRLEQFVNSDFAQVDYTDAIQILLDSGREFEFPVEWGIDMSSEHERFLAEEHFKAPVIVKNYPKDIKAFYMRMNEDGKTVAAMDVLAPGIGEIIGGSQREERLDVLDARMVEMGIDPEHMNWYRDLRRYGTVPHAGFGLGFERLVSYVTGMGNVRDVIPFPRTPRNANF
;
A
#
# COMPACT_ATOMS: atom_id res chain seq x y z
N MET A 1 29.07 14.53 -20.84
CA MET A 1 27.77 13.99 -21.27
C MET A 1 26.79 14.11 -20.12
N THR A 2 25.65 14.69 -20.34
CA THR A 2 24.61 14.86 -19.30
C THR A 2 23.61 13.71 -19.40
N TYR A 3 23.53 12.88 -18.38
CA TYR A 3 22.47 11.86 -18.32
C TYR A 3 21.15 12.51 -17.95
N ALA A 4 20.10 12.18 -18.72
CA ALA A 4 18.77 12.73 -18.52
C ALA A 4 17.73 11.59 -18.34
N PRO A 5 16.89 11.65 -17.29
CA PRO A 5 15.70 10.80 -17.19
C PRO A 5 14.73 11.05 -18.34
N VAL A 6 14.06 10.02 -18.82
CA VAL A 6 13.03 10.11 -19.89
C VAL A 6 11.97 11.14 -19.52
N LYS A 7 11.52 11.17 -18.25
CA LYS A 7 10.57 12.17 -17.72
C LYS A 7 11.02 13.62 -17.98
N ASP A 8 12.31 13.93 -17.76
CA ASP A 8 12.81 15.31 -17.90
C ASP A 8 12.89 15.75 -19.36
N VAL A 9 13.10 14.80 -20.29
CA VAL A 9 13.04 15.06 -21.73
C VAL A 9 11.59 15.28 -22.18
N LEU A 10 10.69 14.35 -21.84
CA LEU A 10 9.30 14.39 -22.30
C LEU A 10 8.49 15.54 -21.69
N SER A 11 8.84 16.00 -20.48
CA SER A 11 8.19 17.16 -19.84
C SER A 11 8.65 18.52 -20.40
N GLY A 12 9.63 18.55 -21.29
CA GLY A 12 10.19 19.80 -21.81
C GLY A 12 11.07 20.57 -20.81
N LYS A 13 11.50 19.94 -19.73
CA LYS A 13 12.41 20.53 -18.72
C LYS A 13 13.78 20.85 -19.34
N LEU A 14 14.15 20.09 -20.37
CA LEU A 14 15.40 20.26 -21.09
C LEU A 14 15.13 20.94 -22.45
N ALA A 15 16.01 21.87 -22.85
CA ALA A 15 15.81 22.61 -24.08
C ALA A 15 15.96 21.74 -25.33
N VAL A 16 15.17 22.06 -26.37
CA VAL A 16 15.36 21.52 -27.72
C VAL A 16 16.80 21.82 -28.20
N ASP A 17 17.35 20.97 -29.03
CA ASP A 17 18.76 20.96 -29.50
C ASP A 17 19.81 20.66 -28.43
N SER A 18 19.43 20.46 -27.15
CA SER A 18 20.36 19.95 -26.12
C SER A 18 20.79 18.53 -26.44
N GLU A 19 22.07 18.24 -26.28
CA GLU A 19 22.60 16.90 -26.38
C GLU A 19 22.53 16.20 -25.01
N VAL A 20 21.87 15.06 -24.96
CA VAL A 20 21.67 14.26 -23.74
C VAL A 20 21.93 12.79 -24.00
N THR A 21 22.22 12.05 -22.92
CA THR A 21 22.26 10.59 -22.95
C THR A 21 21.09 10.03 -22.11
N VAL A 22 20.25 9.22 -22.74
CA VAL A 22 19.16 8.48 -22.08
C VAL A 22 19.60 7.04 -21.91
N ARG A 23 19.29 6.46 -20.75
CA ARG A 23 19.55 5.06 -20.40
C ARG A 23 18.24 4.35 -20.15
N GLY A 24 18.13 3.10 -20.60
CA GLY A 24 16.91 2.34 -20.34
C GLY A 24 16.85 1.01 -21.09
N TRP A 25 15.65 0.48 -21.10
CA TRP A 25 15.35 -0.79 -21.78
C TRP A 25 14.50 -0.55 -23.00
N ILE A 26 14.82 -1.30 -24.08
CA ILE A 26 14.03 -1.27 -25.33
C ILE A 26 12.65 -1.87 -25.05
N ARG A 27 11.60 -1.09 -25.30
CA ARG A 27 10.20 -1.55 -25.34
C ARG A 27 9.84 -2.09 -26.71
N THR A 28 10.19 -1.35 -27.74
CA THR A 28 9.97 -1.74 -29.14
C THR A 28 11.06 -1.19 -30.03
N ARG A 29 11.41 -1.92 -31.10
CA ARG A 29 12.14 -1.44 -32.26
C ARG A 29 11.25 -1.53 -33.49
N ARG A 30 11.28 -0.53 -34.34
CA ARG A 30 10.62 -0.50 -35.64
C ARG A 30 11.60 0.06 -36.67
N ASP A 31 11.73 -0.62 -37.79
CA ASP A 31 12.64 -0.21 -38.87
C ASP A 31 11.83 0.36 -40.01
N SER A 32 12.28 1.49 -40.57
CA SER A 32 11.69 2.14 -41.73
C SER A 32 12.41 1.68 -43.00
N LYS A 33 11.71 1.66 -44.12
CA LYS A 33 12.29 1.41 -45.44
C LYS A 33 13.34 2.47 -45.87
N ALA A 34 13.36 3.61 -45.21
CA ALA A 34 14.32 4.68 -45.42
C ALA A 34 15.66 4.47 -44.70
N GLY A 35 15.87 3.32 -44.04
CA GLY A 35 17.10 3.03 -43.28
C GLY A 35 17.20 3.78 -41.98
N ILE A 36 16.09 3.90 -41.24
CA ILE A 36 16.01 4.53 -39.92
C ILE A 36 15.35 3.53 -38.98
N SER A 37 15.93 3.34 -37.78
CA SER A 37 15.31 2.58 -36.72
C SER A 37 14.71 3.51 -35.64
N PHE A 38 13.52 3.18 -35.17
CA PHE A 38 12.83 3.84 -34.06
C PHE A 38 12.90 2.95 -32.84
N LEU A 39 13.62 3.39 -31.82
CA LEU A 39 13.75 2.69 -30.55
C LEU A 39 12.88 3.37 -29.49
N ALA A 40 11.91 2.66 -28.92
CA ALA A 40 11.18 3.12 -27.75
C ALA A 40 11.96 2.72 -26.49
N ILE A 41 12.52 3.70 -25.79
CA ILE A 41 13.39 3.51 -24.62
C ILE A 41 12.63 3.91 -23.36
N TYR A 42 12.62 3.02 -22.40
CA TYR A 42 11.92 3.18 -21.13
C TYR A 42 12.88 3.04 -19.95
N ASP A 43 12.89 4.03 -19.07
CA ASP A 43 13.74 4.05 -17.87
C ASP A 43 12.96 3.95 -16.54
N GLY A 44 11.63 3.88 -16.62
CA GLY A 44 10.74 3.82 -15.46
C GLY A 44 10.39 5.16 -14.83
N SER A 45 11.01 6.26 -15.24
CA SER A 45 10.81 7.59 -14.63
C SER A 45 9.42 8.20 -14.87
N CYS A 46 8.73 7.81 -15.95
CA CYS A 46 7.36 8.17 -16.30
C CYS A 46 6.66 7.01 -17.03
N PHE A 47 5.40 7.20 -17.38
CA PHE A 47 4.61 6.16 -18.06
C PHE A 47 5.10 5.91 -19.50
N ASP A 48 5.32 6.98 -20.27
CA ASP A 48 5.68 6.88 -21.69
C ASP A 48 7.19 6.65 -21.90
N PRO A 49 7.56 5.78 -22.86
CA PRO A 49 8.93 5.70 -23.34
C PRO A 49 9.28 6.87 -24.24
N ILE A 50 10.55 7.26 -24.32
CA ILE A 50 11.04 8.17 -25.35
C ILE A 50 11.35 7.43 -26.64
N GLN A 51 10.99 7.99 -27.78
CA GLN A 51 11.41 7.50 -29.09
C GLN A 51 12.79 8.06 -29.44
N ALA A 52 13.75 7.18 -29.70
CA ALA A 52 15.01 7.56 -30.32
C ALA A 52 14.97 7.21 -31.82
N VAL A 53 15.30 8.19 -32.64
CA VAL A 53 15.41 8.07 -34.12
C VAL A 53 16.86 7.79 -34.44
N VAL A 54 17.15 6.57 -34.90
CA VAL A 54 18.52 6.08 -35.12
C VAL A 54 18.79 5.97 -36.61
N PRO A 55 19.67 6.78 -37.18
CA PRO A 55 20.00 6.73 -38.59
C PRO A 55 20.95 5.57 -38.90
N ASN A 56 20.91 5.08 -40.14
CA ASN A 56 21.71 3.93 -40.57
C ASN A 56 23.21 4.20 -40.81
N ASN A 57 23.64 5.42 -40.62
CA ASN A 57 25.05 5.80 -40.76
C ASN A 57 25.88 5.61 -39.49
N LEU A 58 25.27 5.13 -38.37
CA LEU A 58 26.02 4.74 -37.20
C LEU A 58 26.89 3.50 -37.47
N ASN A 59 28.13 3.49 -36.97
CA ASN A 59 29.08 2.42 -37.21
C ASN A 59 28.59 1.03 -36.79
N ASN A 60 27.78 0.97 -35.74
CA ASN A 60 27.22 -0.28 -35.21
C ASN A 60 25.76 -0.54 -35.60
N TYR A 61 25.25 0.21 -36.59
CA TYR A 61 23.84 0.09 -36.97
C TYR A 61 23.46 -1.33 -37.41
N ASN A 62 24.21 -1.91 -38.34
CA ASN A 62 23.93 -3.24 -38.88
C ASN A 62 24.25 -4.36 -37.88
N ASP A 63 25.32 -4.20 -37.10
CA ASP A 63 25.84 -5.25 -36.23
C ASP A 63 25.19 -5.30 -34.86
N GLU A 64 24.64 -4.17 -34.37
CA GLU A 64 24.02 -4.06 -33.05
C GLU A 64 22.60 -3.53 -33.13
N VAL A 65 22.36 -2.31 -33.70
CA VAL A 65 21.03 -1.67 -33.63
C VAL A 65 19.95 -2.55 -34.26
N LEU A 66 20.20 -3.13 -35.42
CA LEU A 66 19.26 -4.04 -36.10
C LEU A 66 19.01 -5.37 -35.36
N LYS A 67 19.81 -5.70 -34.33
CA LYS A 67 19.66 -6.91 -33.52
C LYS A 67 18.99 -6.65 -32.19
N LEU A 68 18.73 -5.38 -31.83
CA LEU A 68 18.07 -5.02 -30.58
C LEU A 68 16.64 -5.59 -30.52
N THR A 69 16.33 -6.26 -29.43
CA THR A 69 15.01 -6.83 -29.15
C THR A 69 14.40 -6.17 -27.91
N THR A 70 13.11 -6.42 -27.65
CA THR A 70 12.47 -6.01 -26.41
C THR A 70 13.23 -6.54 -25.21
N GLY A 71 13.53 -5.66 -24.24
CA GLY A 71 14.27 -6.01 -23.03
C GLY A 71 15.77 -5.76 -23.07
N CYS A 72 16.40 -5.56 -24.23
CA CYS A 72 17.79 -5.12 -24.31
C CYS A 72 17.96 -3.78 -23.59
N SER A 73 19.07 -3.58 -22.88
CA SER A 73 19.41 -2.32 -22.24
C SER A 73 20.41 -1.51 -23.08
N VAL A 74 20.17 -0.20 -23.13
CA VAL A 74 20.95 0.71 -24.00
C VAL A 74 21.26 2.04 -23.29
N GLU A 75 22.35 2.67 -23.75
CA GLU A 75 22.62 4.10 -23.58
C GLU A 75 22.51 4.74 -24.98
N VAL A 76 21.67 5.75 -25.12
CA VAL A 76 21.49 6.46 -26.39
C VAL A 76 21.79 7.92 -26.19
N THR A 77 22.79 8.43 -26.92
CA THR A 77 23.15 9.85 -26.96
C THR A 77 22.54 10.48 -28.20
N GLY A 78 22.01 11.68 -28.07
CA GLY A 78 21.45 12.41 -29.18
C GLY A 78 20.92 13.79 -28.78
N LYS A 79 20.39 14.51 -29.77
CA LYS A 79 19.76 15.80 -29.57
C LYS A 79 18.26 15.65 -29.35
N ILE A 80 17.75 16.42 -28.38
CA ILE A 80 16.30 16.54 -28.17
C ILE A 80 15.71 17.34 -29.34
N VAL A 81 14.74 16.79 -30.03
CA VAL A 81 14.05 17.45 -31.14
C VAL A 81 12.54 17.40 -30.93
N ALA A 82 11.82 18.38 -31.49
CA ALA A 82 10.37 18.32 -31.53
C ALA A 82 9.93 17.12 -32.39
N SER A 83 9.03 16.29 -31.89
CA SER A 83 8.55 15.14 -32.65
C SER A 83 7.57 15.56 -33.74
N PRO A 84 7.74 15.08 -34.97
CA PRO A 84 6.75 15.29 -36.03
C PRO A 84 5.53 14.35 -35.89
N ALA A 85 5.64 13.34 -35.02
CA ALA A 85 4.60 12.33 -34.83
C ALA A 85 3.55 12.78 -33.81
N ALA A 86 2.29 12.48 -34.06
CA ALA A 86 1.23 12.69 -33.07
C ALA A 86 1.43 11.77 -31.84
N GLY A 87 1.11 12.30 -30.66
CA GLY A 87 1.14 11.54 -29.41
C GLY A 87 2.44 11.65 -28.59
N GLN A 88 3.45 12.38 -29.09
CA GLN A 88 4.66 12.71 -28.32
C GLN A 88 5.16 14.11 -28.69
N ALA A 89 5.60 14.89 -27.69
CA ALA A 89 6.08 16.26 -27.94
C ALA A 89 7.54 16.27 -28.40
N PHE A 90 8.36 15.37 -27.88
CA PHE A 90 9.81 15.31 -28.12
C PHE A 90 10.25 13.91 -28.49
N GLU A 91 11.36 13.84 -29.24
CA GLU A 91 12.08 12.60 -29.53
C GLU A 91 13.60 12.87 -29.49
N LEU A 92 14.39 11.82 -29.48
CA LEU A 92 15.84 11.90 -29.46
C LEU A 92 16.42 11.58 -30.84
N ALA A 93 17.02 12.57 -31.52
CA ALA A 93 17.78 12.34 -32.73
C ALA A 93 19.14 11.71 -32.36
N ALA A 94 19.26 10.39 -32.45
CA ALA A 94 20.41 9.65 -31.95
C ALA A 94 21.67 9.91 -32.76
N THR A 95 22.76 10.18 -32.08
CA THR A 95 24.13 10.32 -32.61
C THR A 95 25.02 9.14 -32.21
N ASP A 96 24.64 8.44 -31.12
CA ASP A 96 25.32 7.24 -30.66
C ASP A 96 24.34 6.27 -29.96
N VAL A 97 24.54 4.97 -30.17
CA VAL A 97 23.79 3.90 -29.49
C VAL A 97 24.78 2.89 -28.94
N LYS A 98 24.85 2.74 -27.65
CA LYS A 98 25.67 1.73 -26.98
C LYS A 98 24.75 0.67 -26.37
N VAL A 99 24.95 -0.59 -26.76
CA VAL A 99 24.26 -1.71 -26.14
C VAL A 99 24.98 -2.08 -24.85
N VAL A 100 24.22 -2.06 -23.73
CA VAL A 100 24.74 -2.37 -22.40
C VAL A 100 24.50 -3.83 -22.06
N GLY A 101 23.30 -4.34 -22.40
CA GLY A 101 22.94 -5.74 -22.16
C GLY A 101 21.99 -6.28 -23.21
N TRP A 102 22.29 -7.46 -23.68
CA TRP A 102 21.48 -8.18 -24.63
C TRP A 102 20.44 -9.05 -23.94
N VAL A 103 19.31 -9.29 -24.59
CA VAL A 103 18.44 -10.43 -24.30
C VAL A 103 19.04 -11.64 -25.03
N GLU A 104 19.43 -12.65 -24.27
CA GLU A 104 20.14 -13.82 -24.82
C GLU A 104 19.31 -14.56 -25.88
N ASP A 105 18.03 -14.78 -25.57
CA ASP A 105 17.07 -15.38 -26.47
C ASP A 105 15.73 -14.65 -26.42
N ALA A 106 15.38 -13.98 -27.50
CA ALA A 106 14.14 -13.20 -27.59
C ALA A 106 12.86 -14.06 -27.53
N ASP A 107 12.95 -15.32 -27.94
CA ASP A 107 11.80 -16.24 -27.97
C ASP A 107 11.45 -16.77 -26.58
N THR A 108 12.44 -16.83 -25.69
CA THR A 108 12.25 -17.25 -24.28
C THR A 108 12.05 -16.06 -23.31
N TYR A 109 12.18 -14.81 -23.78
CA TYR A 109 12.02 -13.64 -22.93
C TYR A 109 10.57 -13.52 -22.42
N PRO A 110 10.33 -13.62 -21.08
CA PRO A 110 8.97 -13.74 -20.53
C PRO A 110 8.11 -12.48 -20.74
N MET A 111 8.72 -11.31 -20.91
CA MET A 111 8.05 -10.02 -21.08
C MET A 111 7.92 -9.66 -22.57
N ALA A 112 7.41 -10.59 -23.37
CA ALA A 112 7.15 -10.35 -24.78
C ALA A 112 6.18 -9.17 -25.00
N LYS A 113 6.10 -8.69 -26.25
CA LYS A 113 5.30 -7.52 -26.66
C LYS A 113 3.77 -7.70 -26.52
N THR A 114 3.31 -8.90 -26.17
CA THR A 114 1.90 -9.27 -26.01
C THR A 114 1.37 -8.87 -24.63
N ARG A 115 0.04 -8.77 -24.53
CA ARG A 115 -0.62 -8.57 -23.22
C ARG A 115 -0.51 -9.85 -22.40
N HIS A 116 0.05 -9.74 -21.20
CA HIS A 116 0.12 -10.83 -20.23
C HIS A 116 -1.08 -10.78 -19.28
N SER A 117 -1.53 -11.96 -18.83
CA SER A 117 -2.49 -12.01 -17.73
C SER A 117 -1.81 -11.62 -16.40
N ILE A 118 -2.60 -11.12 -15.47
CA ILE A 118 -2.08 -10.75 -14.14
C ILE A 118 -1.58 -11.99 -13.39
N GLU A 119 -2.23 -13.13 -13.56
CA GLU A 119 -1.82 -14.43 -12.99
C GLU A 119 -0.41 -14.81 -13.45
N TYR A 120 -0.16 -14.76 -14.74
CA TYR A 120 1.17 -15.02 -15.30
C TYR A 120 2.23 -14.06 -14.75
N LEU A 121 1.89 -12.78 -14.60
CA LEU A 121 2.82 -11.79 -14.05
C LEU A 121 3.19 -12.07 -12.59
N ARG A 122 2.35 -12.79 -11.82
CA ARG A 122 2.71 -13.26 -10.48
C ARG A 122 3.75 -14.38 -10.50
N GLU A 123 3.72 -15.23 -11.51
CA GLU A 123 4.71 -16.32 -11.68
C GLU A 123 6.10 -15.78 -12.02
N VAL A 124 6.17 -14.63 -12.70
CA VAL A 124 7.41 -13.95 -13.11
C VAL A 124 7.58 -12.63 -12.37
N ALA A 125 7.30 -12.61 -11.06
CA ALA A 125 7.23 -11.40 -10.25
C ALA A 125 8.51 -10.53 -10.33
N HIS A 126 9.68 -11.12 -10.49
CA HIS A 126 10.97 -10.44 -10.64
C HIS A 126 11.11 -9.66 -11.97
N LEU A 127 10.34 -10.01 -13.00
CA LEU A 127 10.34 -9.32 -14.30
C LEU A 127 9.08 -8.48 -14.55
N ARG A 128 8.00 -8.71 -13.79
CA ARG A 128 6.74 -8.00 -14.00
C ARG A 128 6.82 -6.45 -13.89
N PRO A 129 7.79 -5.83 -13.17
CA PRO A 129 7.94 -4.37 -13.17
C PRO A 129 8.29 -3.78 -14.55
N ARG A 130 8.75 -4.61 -15.49
CA ARG A 130 9.01 -4.21 -16.87
C ARG A 130 7.72 -4.02 -17.70
N THR A 131 6.55 -4.36 -17.17
CA THR A 131 5.25 -4.10 -17.80
C THR A 131 4.72 -2.71 -17.47
N ASN A 132 3.86 -2.16 -18.32
CA ASN A 132 3.24 -0.85 -18.07
C ASN A 132 2.41 -0.86 -16.80
N VAL A 133 1.61 -1.92 -16.59
CA VAL A 133 0.69 -1.98 -15.44
C VAL A 133 1.44 -2.02 -14.11
N ILE A 134 2.43 -2.87 -13.96
CA ILE A 134 3.18 -2.99 -12.69
C ILE A 134 4.16 -1.81 -12.52
N GLY A 135 4.72 -1.29 -13.60
CA GLY A 135 5.51 -0.05 -13.58
C GLY A 135 4.68 1.14 -13.10
N ALA A 136 3.45 1.30 -13.58
CA ALA A 136 2.50 2.32 -13.13
C ALA A 136 2.12 2.13 -11.65
N VAL A 137 1.81 0.89 -11.22
CA VAL A 137 1.57 0.58 -9.80
C VAL A 137 2.76 1.00 -8.94
N ALA A 138 3.98 0.68 -9.35
CA ALA A 138 5.19 1.01 -8.57
C ALA A 138 5.37 2.53 -8.41
N ARG A 139 5.12 3.33 -9.46
CA ARG A 139 5.19 4.80 -9.39
C ARG A 139 4.09 5.40 -8.53
N VAL A 140 2.85 4.91 -8.66
CA VAL A 140 1.72 5.34 -7.80
C VAL A 140 2.00 4.98 -6.35
N ARG A 141 2.44 3.75 -6.06
CA ARG A 141 2.82 3.32 -4.71
C ARG A 141 3.90 4.22 -4.11
N HIS A 142 4.93 4.57 -4.89
CA HIS A 142 5.97 5.49 -4.46
C HIS A 142 5.40 6.88 -4.12
N SER A 143 4.58 7.48 -5.01
CA SER A 143 3.99 8.80 -4.76
C SER A 143 3.08 8.82 -3.53
N LEU A 144 2.27 7.77 -3.33
CA LEU A 144 1.45 7.63 -2.12
C LEU A 144 2.31 7.55 -0.85
N SER A 145 3.39 6.76 -0.88
CA SER A 145 4.32 6.67 0.27
C SER A 145 4.92 8.04 0.61
N GLN A 146 5.40 8.78 -0.39
CA GLN A 146 5.98 10.11 -0.18
C GLN A 146 4.93 11.11 0.30
N ALA A 147 3.71 11.06 -0.23
CA ALA A 147 2.61 11.93 0.20
C ALA A 147 2.22 11.67 1.67
N ILE A 148 2.18 10.41 2.10
CA ILE A 148 1.92 10.03 3.50
C ILE A 148 3.01 10.59 4.41
N HIS A 149 4.29 10.37 4.10
CA HIS A 149 5.39 10.91 4.90
C HIS A 149 5.35 12.44 4.95
N ARG A 150 5.08 13.11 3.83
CA ARG A 150 4.97 14.57 3.75
C ARG A 150 3.82 15.11 4.60
N PHE A 151 2.63 14.49 4.50
CA PHE A 151 1.46 14.86 5.29
C PHE A 151 1.75 14.85 6.78
N TYR A 152 2.29 13.76 7.31
CA TYR A 152 2.58 13.65 8.74
C TYR A 152 3.73 14.55 9.16
N HIS A 153 4.79 14.66 8.37
CA HIS A 153 5.93 15.54 8.66
C HIS A 153 5.52 17.01 8.79
N GLU A 154 4.73 17.51 7.84
CA GLU A 154 4.26 18.90 7.82
C GLU A 154 3.36 19.25 9.02
N GLN A 155 2.69 18.26 9.61
CA GLN A 155 1.87 18.41 10.80
C GLN A 155 2.62 18.13 12.12
N GLY A 156 3.93 17.92 12.06
CA GLY A 156 4.79 17.73 13.23
C GLY A 156 4.73 16.35 13.87
N TYR A 157 4.35 15.32 13.11
CA TYR A 157 4.43 13.94 13.56
C TYR A 157 5.84 13.39 13.42
N TYR A 158 6.24 12.54 14.35
CA TYR A 158 7.47 11.76 14.26
C TYR A 158 7.20 10.37 13.67
N TRP A 159 7.97 9.98 12.65
CA TRP A 159 7.95 8.62 12.15
C TRP A 159 8.70 7.69 13.10
N LEU A 160 8.00 6.68 13.62
CA LEU A 160 8.54 5.70 14.54
C LEU A 160 8.84 4.38 13.81
N SER A 161 10.07 3.90 13.92
CA SER A 161 10.47 2.56 13.50
C SER A 161 10.14 1.57 14.62
N ALA A 162 8.88 1.11 14.67
CA ALA A 162 8.46 0.10 15.64
C ALA A 162 9.15 -1.26 15.34
N PRO A 163 9.45 -2.08 16.36
CA PRO A 163 10.05 -3.38 16.17
C PRO A 163 9.11 -4.33 15.42
N LEU A 164 9.69 -5.13 14.51
CA LEU A 164 8.94 -6.16 13.77
C LEU A 164 8.84 -7.48 14.54
N ILE A 165 9.76 -7.71 15.47
CA ILE A 165 9.74 -8.91 16.36
C ILE A 165 9.18 -8.47 17.70
N THR A 166 8.17 -9.19 18.17
CA THR A 166 7.46 -8.86 19.42
C THR A 166 7.17 -10.14 20.22
N ALA A 167 7.07 -9.96 21.54
CA ALA A 167 6.55 -10.99 22.44
C ALA A 167 5.09 -10.68 22.87
N SER A 168 4.49 -9.61 22.33
CA SER A 168 3.14 -9.15 22.69
C SER A 168 2.19 -9.28 21.50
N ASP A 169 1.04 -9.91 21.70
CA ASP A 169 -0.04 -9.95 20.72
C ASP A 169 -0.91 -8.70 20.88
N CYS A 170 -0.94 -7.86 19.85
CA CYS A 170 -1.72 -6.63 19.83
C CYS A 170 -3.21 -6.91 19.66
N GLU A 171 -3.59 -7.90 18.87
CA GLU A 171 -4.99 -8.14 18.50
C GLU A 171 -5.63 -9.28 19.31
N GLY A 172 -4.82 -10.08 20.02
CA GLY A 172 -5.31 -11.23 20.79
C GLY A 172 -5.83 -12.39 19.92
N ALA A 173 -5.56 -12.37 18.61
CA ALA A 173 -6.15 -13.26 17.63
C ALA A 173 -5.29 -14.49 17.27
N GLY A 174 -4.06 -14.59 17.78
CA GLY A 174 -3.26 -15.81 17.74
C GLY A 174 -2.67 -16.26 16.41
N GLU A 175 -2.93 -15.57 15.30
CA GLU A 175 -2.39 -15.94 13.97
C GLU A 175 -1.12 -15.16 13.61
N MET A 176 -0.10 -15.30 14.48
CA MET A 176 1.21 -14.69 14.26
C MET A 176 2.23 -15.70 13.73
N PHE A 177 3.12 -15.22 12.85
CA PHE A 177 4.31 -16.00 12.47
C PHE A 177 5.29 -16.05 13.62
N ARG A 178 5.64 -17.24 14.10
CA ARG A 178 6.66 -17.43 15.14
C ARG A 178 8.05 -17.13 14.59
N VAL A 179 8.84 -16.39 15.35
CA VAL A 179 10.27 -16.15 15.11
C VAL A 179 11.07 -16.96 16.12
N SER A 180 11.86 -17.91 15.64
CA SER A 180 12.64 -18.79 16.48
C SER A 180 13.93 -19.22 15.79
N THR A 181 14.99 -19.44 16.56
CA THR A 181 16.27 -20.01 16.12
C THR A 181 16.45 -21.44 16.55
N LEU A 182 15.45 -22.04 17.23
CA LEU A 182 15.49 -23.44 17.66
C LEU A 182 15.49 -24.38 16.46
N ASP A 183 16.24 -25.49 16.60
CA ASP A 183 16.20 -26.59 15.63
C ASP A 183 14.85 -27.30 15.69
N LEU A 184 14.03 -27.17 14.66
CA LEU A 184 12.72 -27.83 14.60
C LEU A 184 12.78 -29.35 14.66
N ALA A 185 13.91 -29.98 14.31
CA ALA A 185 14.10 -31.44 14.41
C ALA A 185 14.44 -31.87 15.81
N ASN A 186 15.02 -30.99 16.66
CA ASN A 186 15.50 -31.28 18.02
C ASN A 186 15.10 -30.14 18.96
N LEU A 187 13.79 -29.95 19.17
CA LEU A 187 13.29 -28.91 20.07
C LEU A 187 13.66 -29.21 21.53
N PRO A 188 14.27 -28.27 22.28
CA PRO A 188 14.44 -28.39 23.72
C PRO A 188 13.08 -28.46 24.41
N ARG A 189 13.00 -29.24 25.48
CA ARG A 189 11.76 -29.48 26.22
C ARG A 189 11.93 -29.17 27.69
N THR A 190 10.89 -28.61 28.29
CA THR A 190 10.75 -28.45 29.73
C THR A 190 10.46 -29.81 30.41
N GLU A 191 10.47 -29.84 31.72
CA GLU A 191 10.07 -31.06 32.50
C GLU A 191 8.60 -31.46 32.20
N SER A 192 7.72 -30.52 31.85
CA SER A 192 6.33 -30.81 31.46
C SER A 192 6.20 -31.32 30.02
N GLY A 193 7.26 -31.27 29.20
CA GLY A 193 7.28 -31.74 27.82
C GLY A 193 6.96 -30.60 26.78
N ASP A 194 6.70 -29.42 27.26
CA ASP A 194 6.51 -28.24 26.39
C ASP A 194 7.82 -27.77 25.75
N VAL A 195 7.75 -26.95 24.69
CA VAL A 195 8.96 -26.35 24.11
C VAL A 195 9.58 -25.39 25.14
N ASP A 196 10.87 -25.54 25.40
CA ASP A 196 11.61 -24.65 26.30
C ASP A 196 12.13 -23.43 25.51
N PHE A 197 11.36 -22.34 25.48
CA PHE A 197 11.74 -21.10 24.84
C PHE A 197 12.81 -20.29 25.61
N ASN A 198 13.22 -20.71 26.85
CA ASN A 198 14.38 -20.07 27.48
C ASN A 198 15.68 -20.39 26.73
N GLU A 199 15.70 -21.46 25.97
CA GLU A 199 16.84 -21.88 25.13
C GLU A 199 16.80 -21.17 23.74
N ASP A 200 15.73 -20.42 23.40
CA ASP A 200 15.64 -19.67 22.15
C ASP A 200 16.39 -18.34 22.23
N PHE A 201 16.66 -17.73 21.09
CA PHE A 201 17.47 -16.49 20.94
C PHE A 201 17.05 -15.36 21.89
N PHE A 202 15.77 -15.14 22.06
CA PHE A 202 15.24 -14.08 22.92
C PHE A 202 14.90 -14.55 24.35
N GLY A 203 15.14 -15.81 24.68
CA GLY A 203 14.78 -16.39 25.98
C GLY A 203 13.27 -16.40 26.26
N LYS A 204 12.46 -16.28 25.24
CA LYS A 204 10.99 -16.33 25.28
C LYS A 204 10.42 -16.53 23.89
N GLU A 205 9.15 -16.90 23.82
CA GLU A 205 8.42 -16.98 22.57
C GLU A 205 8.26 -15.60 21.91
N THR A 206 8.59 -15.50 20.62
CA THR A 206 8.51 -14.26 19.84
C THR A 206 7.88 -14.49 18.48
N PHE A 207 7.33 -13.41 17.92
CA PHE A 207 6.55 -13.44 16.69
C PHE A 207 6.85 -12.24 15.81
N LEU A 208 6.48 -12.31 14.52
CA LEU A 208 6.38 -11.14 13.68
C LEU A 208 5.12 -10.35 14.06
N THR A 209 5.24 -9.02 14.15
CA THR A 209 4.16 -8.15 14.62
C THR A 209 3.01 -8.07 13.62
N VAL A 210 1.79 -7.95 14.15
CA VAL A 210 0.57 -7.66 13.37
C VAL A 210 0.28 -6.16 13.26
N SER A 211 0.92 -5.32 14.13
CA SER A 211 0.72 -3.86 14.19
C SER A 211 1.83 -3.19 14.98
N GLY A 212 2.19 -1.97 14.62
CA GLY A 212 3.09 -1.10 15.38
C GLY A 212 2.41 -0.30 16.48
N GLN A 213 1.08 -0.45 16.67
CA GLN A 213 0.25 0.40 17.54
C GLN A 213 0.73 0.45 18.97
N LEU A 214 0.91 -0.71 19.65
CA LEU A 214 1.21 -0.72 21.09
C LEU A 214 2.53 -0.02 21.41
N ASN A 215 3.56 -0.21 20.58
CA ASN A 215 4.82 0.51 20.71
C ASN A 215 4.65 1.99 20.32
N GLY A 216 3.77 2.28 19.37
CA GLY A 216 3.41 3.63 18.94
C GLY A 216 2.76 4.43 20.08
N GLU A 217 1.84 3.83 20.83
CA GLU A 217 1.20 4.47 21.99
C GLU A 217 2.23 4.90 23.05
N ALA A 218 3.27 4.09 23.29
CA ALA A 218 4.32 4.46 24.25
C ALA A 218 5.05 5.75 23.83
N TYR A 219 5.32 5.93 22.56
CA TYR A 219 5.96 7.14 22.03
C TYR A 219 4.99 8.31 21.90
N ALA A 220 3.72 8.06 21.54
CA ALA A 220 2.69 9.09 21.51
C ALA A 220 2.47 9.71 22.90
N CYS A 221 2.43 8.87 23.95
CA CYS A 221 2.33 9.34 25.35
C CYS A 221 3.57 10.11 25.85
N ALA A 222 4.61 10.25 25.05
CA ALA A 222 5.81 11.02 25.37
C ALA A 222 6.07 12.17 24.37
N LEU A 223 5.78 11.96 23.08
CA LEU A 223 6.07 12.90 21.97
C LEU A 223 4.81 13.51 21.35
N SER A 224 3.64 13.18 21.85
CA SER A 224 2.30 13.64 21.46
C SER A 224 1.79 13.13 20.12
N LYS A 225 2.58 13.15 19.04
CA LYS A 225 2.16 12.80 17.70
C LYS A 225 3.23 11.93 17.04
N ILE A 226 2.87 10.69 16.76
CA ILE A 226 3.74 9.77 16.02
C ILE A 226 2.94 9.04 14.94
N TYR A 227 3.64 8.42 14.03
CA TYR A 227 3.05 7.41 13.15
C TYR A 227 4.06 6.30 12.87
N THR A 228 3.59 5.08 12.70
CA THR A 228 4.35 4.00 12.08
C THR A 228 4.00 3.91 10.61
N PHE A 229 4.94 3.55 9.77
CA PHE A 229 4.71 3.15 8.40
C PHE A 229 5.72 2.06 8.06
N GLY A 230 5.27 0.82 8.13
CA GLY A 230 6.14 -0.34 8.02
C GLY A 230 5.38 -1.65 7.77
N PRO A 231 6.13 -2.74 7.55
CA PRO A 231 5.56 -4.06 7.33
C PRO A 231 4.89 -4.62 8.58
N THR A 232 3.79 -5.32 8.37
CA THR A 232 3.04 -6.11 9.35
C THR A 232 2.76 -7.49 8.79
N PHE A 233 2.46 -8.46 9.65
CA PHE A 233 2.39 -9.87 9.27
C PHE A 233 1.18 -10.54 9.90
N ARG A 234 0.45 -11.35 9.10
CA ARG A 234 -0.66 -12.17 9.59
C ARG A 234 -0.56 -13.56 8.99
N ALA A 235 -0.57 -14.59 9.84
CA ALA A 235 -0.46 -16.00 9.43
C ALA A 235 -1.82 -16.61 9.04
N GLU A 236 -2.78 -15.78 8.67
CA GLU A 236 -4.12 -16.21 8.25
C GLU A 236 -4.07 -17.07 6.98
N ASN A 237 -4.70 -18.23 7.02
CA ASN A 237 -4.84 -19.08 5.84
C ASN A 237 -5.97 -18.59 4.92
N SER A 238 -5.86 -17.36 4.45
CA SER A 238 -6.84 -16.70 3.59
C SER A 238 -6.33 -16.53 2.16
N ASN A 239 -7.12 -16.94 1.18
CA ASN A 239 -6.82 -16.84 -0.25
C ASN A 239 -7.67 -15.79 -0.99
N THR A 240 -8.23 -14.81 -0.28
CA THR A 240 -9.02 -13.76 -0.90
C THR A 240 -8.15 -12.75 -1.66
N SER A 241 -8.78 -11.89 -2.46
CA SER A 241 -8.11 -10.78 -3.16
C SER A 241 -7.67 -9.63 -2.25
N ARG A 242 -8.00 -9.67 -0.97
CA ARG A 242 -7.78 -8.60 0.02
C ARG A 242 -6.75 -8.95 1.09
N HIS A 243 -6.22 -10.19 1.12
CA HIS A 243 -5.31 -10.67 2.16
C HIS A 243 -3.92 -10.98 1.62
N LEU A 244 -2.94 -10.60 2.40
CA LEU A 244 -1.52 -10.91 2.28
C LEU A 244 -1.00 -11.36 3.64
N ALA A 245 0.00 -12.22 3.65
CA ALA A 245 0.69 -12.63 4.88
C ALA A 245 1.69 -11.56 5.36
N GLU A 246 2.20 -10.74 4.45
CA GLU A 246 3.05 -9.58 4.69
C GLU A 246 2.47 -8.38 3.92
N PHE A 247 2.21 -7.28 4.62
CA PHE A 247 1.66 -6.04 4.05
C PHE A 247 2.14 -4.84 4.86
N TRP A 248 1.88 -3.63 4.38
CA TRP A 248 2.31 -2.41 5.06
C TRP A 248 1.14 -1.69 5.70
N MET A 249 1.37 -1.17 6.89
CA MET A 249 0.38 -0.34 7.59
C MET A 249 0.91 1.05 7.88
N VAL A 250 0.01 2.03 7.82
CA VAL A 250 0.20 3.41 8.29
C VAL A 250 -0.63 3.57 9.54
N GLU A 251 0.00 3.85 10.68
CA GLU A 251 -0.65 3.83 11.97
C GLU A 251 -0.24 5.07 12.80
N PRO A 252 -0.96 6.18 12.69
CA PRO A 252 -0.77 7.34 13.58
C PRO A 252 -1.33 7.06 14.97
N GLU A 253 -0.64 7.58 15.99
CA GLU A 253 -1.10 7.62 17.39
C GLU A 253 -0.91 9.04 17.93
N VAL A 254 -1.96 9.58 18.53
CA VAL A 254 -2.04 10.99 18.96
C VAL A 254 -2.49 11.08 20.41
N ALA A 255 -1.65 11.68 21.26
CA ALA A 255 -1.99 11.98 22.63
C ALA A 255 -2.86 13.24 22.72
N PHE A 256 -3.70 13.32 23.76
CA PHE A 256 -4.69 14.37 23.97
C PHE A 256 -5.74 14.45 22.86
N ALA A 257 -6.00 13.33 22.17
CA ALA A 257 -6.98 13.22 21.11
C ALA A 257 -8.09 12.24 21.47
N ASP A 258 -9.28 12.52 20.96
CA ASP A 258 -10.46 11.66 21.05
C ASP A 258 -10.81 11.02 19.69
N LEU A 259 -11.94 10.30 19.65
CA LEU A 259 -12.41 9.64 18.43
C LEU A 259 -12.70 10.64 17.29
N SER A 260 -13.18 11.84 17.62
CA SER A 260 -13.50 12.87 16.62
C SER A 260 -12.25 13.48 16.00
N ASP A 261 -11.18 13.63 16.78
CA ASP A 261 -9.91 14.14 16.31
C ASP A 261 -9.27 13.19 15.27
N ILE A 262 -9.28 11.87 15.55
CA ILE A 262 -8.72 10.90 14.60
C ILE A 262 -9.63 10.66 13.40
N ALA A 263 -10.94 10.82 13.53
CA ALA A 263 -11.86 10.82 12.40
C ALA A 263 -11.51 11.96 11.42
N LYS A 264 -11.28 13.16 11.94
CA LYS A 264 -10.84 14.30 11.16
C LYS A 264 -9.45 14.09 10.55
N LEU A 265 -8.51 13.53 11.31
CA LEU A 265 -7.16 13.20 10.81
C LEU A 265 -7.22 12.20 9.65
N ALA A 266 -8.06 11.17 9.75
CA ALA A 266 -8.24 10.16 8.70
C ALA A 266 -8.79 10.80 7.40
N GLU A 267 -9.81 11.66 7.51
CA GLU A 267 -10.36 12.41 6.39
C GLU A 267 -9.29 13.29 5.73
N ASP A 268 -8.58 14.09 6.51
CA ASP A 268 -7.57 15.03 6.00
C ASP A 268 -6.42 14.30 5.30
N MET A 269 -5.95 13.20 5.90
CA MET A 269 -4.87 12.39 5.33
C MET A 269 -5.29 11.76 4.00
N LEU A 270 -6.47 11.12 3.92
CA LEU A 270 -6.94 10.50 2.69
C LEU A 270 -7.13 11.54 1.57
N LYS A 271 -7.76 12.68 1.85
CA LYS A 271 -7.91 13.77 0.88
C LYS A 271 -6.57 14.30 0.38
N TYR A 272 -5.61 14.50 1.28
CA TYR A 272 -4.27 14.97 0.93
C TYR A 272 -3.53 13.99 0.01
N VAL A 273 -3.50 12.70 0.34
CA VAL A 273 -2.75 11.73 -0.45
C VAL A 273 -3.40 11.46 -1.81
N PHE A 274 -4.75 11.52 -1.91
CA PHE A 274 -5.43 11.39 -3.18
C PHE A 274 -5.23 12.62 -4.07
N ALA A 275 -5.27 13.83 -3.52
CA ALA A 275 -4.96 15.06 -4.25
C ALA A 275 -3.51 15.03 -4.78
N ALA A 276 -2.55 14.60 -3.95
CA ALA A 276 -1.16 14.50 -4.36
C ALA A 276 -0.95 13.52 -5.52
N VAL A 277 -1.56 12.34 -5.49
CA VAL A 277 -1.39 11.36 -6.57
C VAL A 277 -2.11 11.77 -7.85
N LEU A 278 -3.25 12.45 -7.76
CA LEU A 278 -3.96 13.03 -8.91
C LEU A 278 -3.10 14.05 -9.66
N GLU A 279 -2.32 14.84 -8.92
CA GLU A 279 -1.39 15.82 -9.48
C GLU A 279 -0.10 15.17 -10.00
N GLU A 280 0.54 14.34 -9.20
CA GLU A 280 1.89 13.83 -9.46
C GLU A 280 1.93 12.67 -10.46
N ARG A 281 0.83 11.90 -10.62
CA ARG A 281 0.75 10.65 -11.38
C ARG A 281 -0.44 10.59 -12.33
N ARG A 282 -0.80 11.71 -12.92
CA ARG A 282 -1.95 11.80 -13.84
C ARG A 282 -1.79 10.85 -15.03
N ASP A 283 -0.61 10.74 -15.61
CA ASP A 283 -0.26 9.83 -16.68
C ASP A 283 -0.51 8.35 -16.34
N ASP A 284 -0.07 7.92 -15.17
CA ASP A 284 -0.31 6.57 -14.66
C ASP A 284 -1.80 6.31 -14.37
N LEU A 285 -2.51 7.30 -13.79
CA LEU A 285 -3.94 7.19 -13.51
C LEU A 285 -4.79 7.14 -14.79
N GLU A 286 -4.43 7.87 -15.84
CA GLU A 286 -5.08 7.80 -17.16
C GLU A 286 -4.91 6.43 -17.79
N PHE A 287 -3.75 5.79 -17.61
CA PHE A 287 -3.56 4.40 -18.01
C PHE A 287 -4.51 3.46 -17.24
N PHE A 288 -4.62 3.57 -15.91
CA PHE A 288 -5.55 2.76 -15.12
C PHE A 288 -6.99 3.01 -15.53
N ALA A 289 -7.40 4.27 -15.74
CA ALA A 289 -8.73 4.63 -16.22
C ALA A 289 -9.04 3.99 -17.58
N SER A 290 -8.07 3.93 -18.48
CA SER A 290 -8.28 3.36 -19.82
C SER A 290 -8.27 1.84 -19.87
N ARG A 291 -7.64 1.14 -18.90
CA ARG A 291 -7.34 -0.29 -19.01
C ARG A 291 -7.83 -1.16 -17.87
N ILE A 292 -8.05 -0.59 -16.69
CA ILE A 292 -8.35 -1.32 -15.46
C ILE A 292 -9.72 -0.92 -14.91
N ASP A 293 -9.89 0.36 -14.55
CA ASP A 293 -11.11 0.88 -13.94
C ASP A 293 -11.40 2.29 -14.48
N LYS A 294 -12.36 2.40 -15.40
CA LYS A 294 -12.71 3.65 -16.09
C LYS A 294 -13.12 4.79 -15.16
N ASP A 295 -13.59 4.47 -13.96
CA ASP A 295 -14.12 5.44 -13.01
C ASP A 295 -13.07 5.88 -11.96
N VAL A 296 -11.84 5.34 -11.99
CA VAL A 296 -10.83 5.55 -10.95
C VAL A 296 -10.51 7.03 -10.70
N ILE A 297 -10.31 7.82 -11.75
CA ILE A 297 -9.99 9.25 -11.61
C ILE A 297 -11.18 10.02 -11.04
N ASN A 298 -12.36 9.83 -11.62
CA ASN A 298 -13.58 10.48 -11.16
C ASN A 298 -13.89 10.14 -9.69
N ARG A 299 -13.71 8.88 -9.29
CA ARG A 299 -13.87 8.44 -7.90
C ARG A 299 -12.92 9.16 -6.95
N LEU A 300 -11.64 9.31 -7.31
CA LEU A 300 -10.66 10.02 -6.49
C LEU A 300 -10.97 11.52 -6.42
N GLU A 301 -11.34 12.16 -7.53
CA GLU A 301 -11.73 13.56 -7.57
C GLU A 301 -12.99 13.83 -6.72
N GLN A 302 -13.99 12.95 -6.80
CA GLN A 302 -15.18 13.03 -5.93
C GLN A 302 -14.82 12.84 -4.46
N PHE A 303 -13.96 11.88 -4.13
CA PHE A 303 -13.52 11.62 -2.77
C PHE A 303 -12.85 12.85 -2.13
N VAL A 304 -11.93 13.49 -2.85
CA VAL A 304 -11.23 14.71 -2.39
C VAL A 304 -12.19 15.88 -2.13
N ASN A 305 -13.26 16.00 -2.94
CA ASN A 305 -14.20 17.11 -2.87
C ASN A 305 -15.45 16.82 -2.01
N SER A 306 -15.63 15.62 -1.49
CA SER A 306 -16.79 15.27 -0.66
C SER A 306 -16.52 15.50 0.82
N ASP A 307 -17.55 15.84 1.57
CA ASP A 307 -17.53 15.75 3.03
C ASP A 307 -17.83 14.32 3.45
N PHE A 308 -17.16 13.83 4.49
CA PHE A 308 -17.42 12.49 5.01
C PHE A 308 -18.69 12.49 5.84
N ALA A 309 -19.59 11.57 5.56
CA ALA A 309 -20.72 11.31 6.43
C ALA A 309 -20.24 10.64 7.72
N GLN A 310 -20.92 10.88 8.83
CA GLN A 310 -20.66 10.22 10.10
C GLN A 310 -21.93 9.60 10.64
N VAL A 311 -21.85 8.38 11.12
CA VAL A 311 -22.99 7.62 11.65
C VAL A 311 -22.53 6.71 12.78
N ASP A 312 -23.34 6.56 13.82
CA ASP A 312 -23.08 5.54 14.84
C ASP A 312 -23.45 4.15 14.32
N TYR A 313 -22.72 3.13 14.79
CA TYR A 313 -22.94 1.74 14.37
C TYR A 313 -24.40 1.31 14.54
N THR A 314 -25.04 1.67 15.65
CA THR A 314 -26.45 1.33 15.89
C THR A 314 -27.39 1.91 14.82
N ASP A 315 -27.17 3.15 14.42
CA ASP A 315 -27.94 3.80 13.35
C ASP A 315 -27.59 3.22 11.99
N ALA A 316 -26.31 2.86 11.75
CA ALA A 316 -25.89 2.19 10.51
C ALA A 316 -26.59 0.84 10.35
N ILE A 317 -26.68 0.01 11.40
CA ILE A 317 -27.44 -1.23 11.41
C ILE A 317 -28.94 -0.97 11.12
N GLN A 318 -29.53 0.05 11.71
CA GLN A 318 -30.93 0.40 11.45
C GLN A 318 -31.15 0.82 9.98
N ILE A 319 -30.24 1.60 9.40
CA ILE A 319 -30.27 1.96 7.97
C ILE A 319 -30.23 0.73 7.08
N LEU A 320 -29.38 -0.25 7.41
CA LEU A 320 -29.31 -1.52 6.66
C LEU A 320 -30.63 -2.32 6.76
N LEU A 321 -31.21 -2.42 7.95
CA LEU A 321 -32.48 -3.11 8.19
C LEU A 321 -33.65 -2.43 7.44
N ASP A 322 -33.69 -1.10 7.47
CA ASP A 322 -34.77 -0.29 6.84
C ASP A 322 -34.63 -0.20 5.32
N SER A 323 -33.48 -0.62 4.75
CA SER A 323 -33.20 -0.55 3.32
C SER A 323 -34.13 -1.44 2.48
N GLY A 324 -34.73 -2.47 3.08
CA GLY A 324 -35.52 -3.49 2.40
C GLY A 324 -34.71 -4.37 1.44
N ARG A 325 -33.37 -4.25 1.45
CA ARG A 325 -32.48 -5.05 0.61
C ARG A 325 -32.23 -6.42 1.25
N GLU A 326 -32.24 -7.45 0.45
CA GLU A 326 -31.79 -8.79 0.84
C GLU A 326 -30.27 -8.85 0.71
N PHE A 327 -29.56 -9.00 1.87
CA PHE A 327 -28.13 -9.17 1.93
C PHE A 327 -27.76 -10.64 2.00
N GLU A 328 -26.57 -10.99 1.50
CA GLU A 328 -26.03 -12.38 1.60
C GLU A 328 -25.81 -12.76 3.06
N PHE A 329 -25.32 -11.80 3.89
CA PHE A 329 -25.12 -11.98 5.31
C PHE A 329 -26.22 -11.27 6.11
N PRO A 330 -26.87 -11.95 7.09
CA PRO A 330 -27.92 -11.34 7.90
C PRO A 330 -27.45 -10.07 8.62
N VAL A 331 -28.34 -9.10 8.69
CA VAL A 331 -28.10 -7.84 9.43
C VAL A 331 -28.75 -7.93 10.80
N GLU A 332 -27.96 -7.85 11.85
CA GLU A 332 -28.42 -7.74 13.23
C GLU A 332 -27.43 -6.90 14.05
N TRP A 333 -27.89 -6.35 15.19
CA TRP A 333 -26.99 -5.60 16.05
C TRP A 333 -25.95 -6.52 16.71
N GLY A 334 -24.68 -6.15 16.67
CA GLY A 334 -23.58 -6.93 17.24
C GLY A 334 -22.76 -7.71 16.22
N ILE A 335 -23.11 -7.70 14.94
CA ILE A 335 -22.32 -8.33 13.89
C ILE A 335 -21.10 -7.47 13.51
N ASP A 336 -20.05 -8.12 13.03
CA ASP A 336 -19.05 -7.46 12.21
C ASP A 336 -19.62 -7.26 10.80
N MET A 337 -19.67 -6.00 10.33
CA MET A 337 -20.29 -5.69 9.05
C MET A 337 -19.50 -6.33 7.90
N SER A 338 -20.20 -7.03 7.03
CA SER A 338 -19.60 -7.56 5.80
C SER A 338 -19.34 -6.43 4.78
N SER A 339 -18.49 -6.71 3.81
CA SER A 339 -18.17 -5.75 2.74
C SER A 339 -19.40 -5.28 1.94
N GLU A 340 -20.45 -6.09 1.85
CA GLU A 340 -21.69 -5.67 1.17
C GLU A 340 -22.47 -4.63 1.98
N HIS A 341 -22.46 -4.76 3.33
CA HIS A 341 -23.09 -3.80 4.23
C HIS A 341 -22.36 -2.45 4.15
N GLU A 342 -21.04 -2.49 4.24
CA GLU A 342 -20.18 -1.30 4.18
C GLU A 342 -20.34 -0.55 2.85
N ARG A 343 -20.36 -1.29 1.73
CA ARG A 343 -20.55 -0.72 0.40
C ARG A 343 -21.93 -0.14 0.22
N PHE A 344 -22.98 -0.79 0.72
CA PHE A 344 -24.31 -0.24 0.70
C PHE A 344 -24.37 1.13 1.40
N LEU A 345 -23.80 1.24 2.59
CA LEU A 345 -23.75 2.51 3.31
C LEU A 345 -23.02 3.59 2.50
N ALA A 346 -21.83 3.30 1.99
CA ALA A 346 -21.01 4.30 1.29
C ALA A 346 -21.51 4.62 -0.12
N GLU A 347 -22.00 3.62 -0.88
CA GLU A 347 -22.31 3.78 -2.31
C GLU A 347 -23.79 4.11 -2.58
N GLU A 348 -24.70 3.53 -1.81
CA GLU A 348 -26.15 3.64 -2.09
C GLU A 348 -26.84 4.61 -1.14
N HIS A 349 -26.56 4.52 0.18
CA HIS A 349 -27.24 5.36 1.17
C HIS A 349 -26.64 6.76 1.24
N PHE A 350 -25.37 6.89 1.68
CA PHE A 350 -24.72 8.19 1.85
C PHE A 350 -24.13 8.75 0.56
N LYS A 351 -23.74 7.90 -0.37
CA LYS A 351 -23.08 8.26 -1.66
C LYS A 351 -21.83 9.11 -1.45
N ALA A 352 -21.10 8.83 -0.38
CA ALA A 352 -19.92 9.53 0.08
C ALA A 352 -19.08 8.59 0.96
N PRO A 353 -17.83 8.92 1.27
CA PRO A 353 -17.10 8.22 2.33
C PRO A 353 -17.85 8.37 3.67
N VAL A 354 -17.86 7.30 4.46
CA VAL A 354 -18.63 7.23 5.71
C VAL A 354 -17.72 6.83 6.85
N ILE A 355 -17.81 7.53 7.97
CA ILE A 355 -17.18 7.14 9.23
C ILE A 355 -18.26 6.53 10.12
N VAL A 356 -18.18 5.21 10.31
CA VAL A 356 -19.04 4.49 11.25
C VAL A 356 -18.34 4.45 12.60
N LYS A 357 -19.05 4.83 13.68
CA LYS A 357 -18.49 4.99 15.03
C LYS A 357 -19.23 4.17 16.07
N ASN A 358 -18.58 3.99 17.22
CA ASN A 358 -19.21 3.41 18.43
C ASN A 358 -19.71 1.97 18.20
N TYR A 359 -18.77 1.09 17.87
CA TYR A 359 -19.03 -0.33 17.62
C TYR A 359 -19.32 -1.12 18.91
N PRO A 360 -20.03 -2.26 18.80
CA PRO A 360 -20.18 -3.18 19.93
C PRO A 360 -18.82 -3.65 20.47
N LYS A 361 -18.68 -3.68 21.80
CA LYS A 361 -17.43 -4.07 22.46
C LYS A 361 -16.99 -5.51 22.14
N ASP A 362 -17.95 -6.41 21.88
CA ASP A 362 -17.70 -7.85 21.74
C ASP A 362 -17.01 -8.22 20.42
N ILE A 363 -17.04 -7.30 19.44
CA ILE A 363 -16.38 -7.47 18.12
C ILE A 363 -15.13 -6.59 17.96
N LYS A 364 -14.67 -5.91 19.01
CA LYS A 364 -13.53 -4.98 18.95
C LYS A 364 -12.51 -5.30 20.05
N ALA A 365 -11.25 -4.91 19.82
CA ALA A 365 -10.10 -5.27 20.64
C ALA A 365 -10.15 -4.66 22.08
N PHE A 366 -9.38 -5.28 22.98
CA PHE A 366 -9.36 -4.96 24.41
C PHE A 366 -8.93 -3.53 24.74
N TYR A 367 -8.09 -2.93 23.91
CA TYR A 367 -7.51 -1.60 24.13
C TYR A 367 -8.41 -0.44 23.73
N MET A 368 -9.56 -0.71 23.13
CA MET A 368 -10.47 0.34 22.70
C MET A 368 -11.29 0.88 23.87
N ARG A 369 -11.42 2.22 23.93
CA ARG A 369 -12.09 2.92 25.03
C ARG A 369 -13.55 2.54 25.15
N MET A 370 -13.94 2.02 26.33
CA MET A 370 -15.34 1.72 26.65
C MET A 370 -16.17 2.99 26.75
N ASN A 371 -17.29 3.03 26.03
CA ASN A 371 -18.28 4.10 26.16
C ASN A 371 -19.09 3.99 27.46
N GLU A 372 -19.76 5.07 27.84
CA GLU A 372 -20.53 5.16 29.10
C GLU A 372 -21.73 4.19 29.14
N ASP A 373 -22.19 3.71 27.98
CA ASP A 373 -23.29 2.73 27.88
C ASP A 373 -22.88 1.30 28.31
N GLY A 374 -21.58 1.06 28.49
CA GLY A 374 -21.02 -0.25 28.86
C GLY A 374 -21.20 -1.35 27.80
N LYS A 375 -21.67 -1.02 26.59
CA LYS A 375 -21.96 -1.96 25.49
C LYS A 375 -21.13 -1.68 24.24
N THR A 376 -20.76 -0.43 24.02
CA THR A 376 -20.00 0.00 22.86
C THR A 376 -18.61 0.52 23.25
N VAL A 377 -17.74 0.61 22.25
CA VAL A 377 -16.40 1.20 22.36
C VAL A 377 -16.25 2.34 21.37
N ALA A 378 -15.40 3.31 21.68
CA ALA A 378 -15.08 4.44 20.82
C ALA A 378 -14.17 4.00 19.66
N ALA A 379 -14.66 3.10 18.83
CA ALA A 379 -14.06 2.64 17.60
C ALA A 379 -14.63 3.39 16.40
N MET A 380 -13.89 3.44 15.31
CA MET A 380 -14.35 3.94 14.02
C MET A 380 -13.80 3.10 12.88
N ASP A 381 -14.59 2.95 11.83
CA ASP A 381 -14.13 2.48 10.53
C ASP A 381 -14.48 3.52 9.46
N VAL A 382 -13.55 3.81 8.57
CA VAL A 382 -13.76 4.68 7.41
C VAL A 382 -14.08 3.82 6.22
N LEU A 383 -15.29 3.97 5.69
CA LEU A 383 -15.81 3.25 4.53
C LEU A 383 -15.67 4.13 3.29
N ALA A 384 -15.01 3.62 2.27
CA ALA A 384 -14.85 4.30 0.99
C ALA A 384 -15.70 3.63 -0.11
N PRO A 385 -16.40 4.42 -0.97
CA PRO A 385 -17.13 3.87 -2.11
C PRO A 385 -16.23 3.00 -3.00
N GLY A 386 -16.66 1.79 -3.34
CA GLY A 386 -15.93 0.84 -4.19
C GLY A 386 -15.06 -0.17 -3.45
N ILE A 387 -14.75 0.04 -2.15
CA ILE A 387 -13.89 -0.89 -1.41
C ILE A 387 -14.47 -1.32 -0.05
N GLY A 388 -15.31 -0.49 0.58
CA GLY A 388 -15.73 -0.68 1.97
C GLY A 388 -14.70 -0.09 2.93
N GLU A 389 -14.43 -0.77 4.04
CA GLU A 389 -13.45 -0.33 5.04
C GLU A 389 -12.05 -0.12 4.45
N ILE A 390 -11.49 1.09 4.66
CA ILE A 390 -10.12 1.47 4.27
C ILE A 390 -9.25 1.83 5.47
N ILE A 391 -9.85 2.33 6.56
CA ILE A 391 -9.22 2.67 7.83
C ILE A 391 -10.05 2.10 8.95
N GLY A 392 -9.39 1.46 9.93
CA GLY A 392 -9.97 1.10 11.23
C GLY A 392 -9.22 1.79 12.36
N GLY A 393 -9.90 2.35 13.34
CA GLY A 393 -9.28 3.10 14.44
C GLY A 393 -10.11 3.16 15.71
N SER A 394 -9.54 3.75 16.76
CA SER A 394 -10.26 3.97 18.01
C SER A 394 -9.58 5.02 18.89
N GLN A 395 -10.34 5.57 19.81
CA GLN A 395 -9.76 6.10 21.04
C GLN A 395 -9.28 4.91 21.89
N ARG A 396 -8.12 5.06 22.54
CA ARG A 396 -7.51 4.00 23.35
C ARG A 396 -8.03 4.11 24.80
N GLU A 397 -8.15 2.98 25.48
CA GLU A 397 -8.58 2.96 26.88
C GLU A 397 -7.48 3.54 27.78
N GLU A 398 -7.72 4.71 28.34
CA GLU A 398 -6.80 5.43 29.22
C GLU A 398 -6.99 5.10 30.71
N ARG A 399 -8.11 4.44 31.08
CA ARG A 399 -8.45 4.07 32.46
C ARG A 399 -7.91 2.68 32.76
N LEU A 400 -6.96 2.59 33.70
CA LEU A 400 -6.26 1.32 33.99
C LEU A 400 -7.19 0.20 34.45
N ASP A 401 -8.12 0.51 35.33
CA ASP A 401 -9.07 -0.48 35.86
C ASP A 401 -10.02 -1.04 34.78
N VAL A 402 -10.44 -0.20 33.85
CA VAL A 402 -11.27 -0.61 32.71
C VAL A 402 -10.46 -1.45 31.72
N LEU A 403 -9.21 -1.03 31.42
CA LEU A 403 -8.30 -1.80 30.56
C LEU A 403 -8.03 -3.19 31.13
N ASP A 404 -7.72 -3.30 32.42
CA ASP A 404 -7.48 -4.57 33.11
C ASP A 404 -8.72 -5.48 33.05
N ALA A 405 -9.91 -4.93 33.29
CA ALA A 405 -11.17 -5.67 33.20
C ALA A 405 -11.40 -6.21 31.77
N ARG A 406 -11.13 -5.42 30.73
CA ARG A 406 -11.26 -5.83 29.33
C ARG A 406 -10.25 -6.92 28.94
N MET A 407 -9.00 -6.81 29.41
CA MET A 407 -8.00 -7.87 29.21
C MET A 407 -8.49 -9.20 29.77
N VAL A 408 -8.96 -9.19 31.01
CA VAL A 408 -9.48 -10.40 31.67
C VAL A 408 -10.70 -10.97 30.95
N GLU A 409 -11.65 -10.10 30.52
CA GLU A 409 -12.84 -10.49 29.75
C GLU A 409 -12.46 -11.22 28.44
N MET A 410 -11.37 -10.79 27.79
CA MET A 410 -10.86 -11.36 26.55
C MET A 410 -9.82 -12.48 26.76
N GLY A 411 -9.59 -12.93 27.99
CA GLY A 411 -8.67 -14.02 28.31
C GLY A 411 -7.19 -13.64 28.20
N ILE A 412 -6.86 -12.34 28.23
CA ILE A 412 -5.49 -11.83 28.24
C ILE A 412 -5.07 -11.63 29.70
N ASP A 413 -3.92 -12.19 30.09
CA ASP A 413 -3.35 -11.96 31.41
C ASP A 413 -2.71 -10.56 31.48
N PRO A 414 -3.24 -9.64 32.32
CA PRO A 414 -2.69 -8.29 32.44
C PRO A 414 -1.21 -8.24 32.83
N GLU A 415 -0.71 -9.25 33.57
CA GLU A 415 0.70 -9.30 33.97
C GLU A 415 1.67 -9.43 32.79
N HIS A 416 1.25 -10.08 31.70
CA HIS A 416 2.04 -10.15 30.47
C HIS A 416 2.11 -8.80 29.72
N MET A 417 1.22 -7.85 30.07
CA MET A 417 1.12 -6.52 29.45
C MET A 417 1.52 -5.40 30.40
N ASN A 418 2.32 -5.67 31.43
CA ASN A 418 2.70 -4.68 32.44
C ASN A 418 3.30 -3.40 31.87
N TRP A 419 4.17 -3.51 30.86
CA TRP A 419 4.78 -2.36 30.20
C TRP A 419 3.73 -1.46 29.49
N TYR A 420 2.68 -2.05 28.94
CA TYR A 420 1.56 -1.32 28.29
C TYR A 420 0.65 -0.69 29.33
N ARG A 421 0.38 -1.39 30.45
CA ARG A 421 -0.37 -0.89 31.61
C ARG A 421 0.32 0.29 32.28
N ASP A 422 1.65 0.34 32.26
CA ASP A 422 2.45 1.45 32.81
C ASP A 422 2.15 2.79 32.13
N LEU A 423 1.77 2.79 30.85
CA LEU A 423 1.31 3.99 30.16
C LEU A 423 0.05 4.59 30.79
N ARG A 424 -0.73 3.81 31.55
CA ARG A 424 -1.90 4.24 32.29
C ARG A 424 -1.59 4.57 33.75
N ARG A 425 -0.54 3.96 34.32
CA ARG A 425 -0.10 4.24 35.68
C ARG A 425 0.67 5.55 35.80
N TYR A 426 1.43 5.90 34.79
CA TYR A 426 2.41 6.99 34.84
C TYR A 426 2.03 8.09 33.84
N GLY A 427 1.09 8.96 34.24
CA GLY A 427 0.72 10.15 33.47
C GLY A 427 -0.16 9.83 32.27
N THR A 428 -1.20 9.04 32.48
CA THR A 428 -2.17 8.70 31.43
C THR A 428 -2.82 9.93 30.81
N VAL A 429 -3.11 9.86 29.53
CA VAL A 429 -3.86 10.87 28.76
C VAL A 429 -4.85 10.17 27.83
N PRO A 430 -5.98 10.83 27.48
CA PRO A 430 -6.74 10.41 26.31
C PRO A 430 -5.82 10.37 25.09
N HIS A 431 -5.85 9.29 24.35
CA HIS A 431 -5.09 9.16 23.11
C HIS A 431 -5.83 8.26 22.14
N ALA A 432 -5.56 8.44 20.87
CA ALA A 432 -6.32 7.80 19.81
C ALA A 432 -5.47 7.60 18.57
N GLY A 433 -5.82 6.62 17.75
CA GLY A 433 -5.11 6.31 16.52
C GLY A 433 -5.91 5.42 15.59
N PHE A 434 -5.36 5.17 14.41
CA PHE A 434 -5.98 4.28 13.44
C PHE A 434 -4.93 3.51 12.63
N GLY A 435 -5.38 2.47 11.93
CA GLY A 435 -4.58 1.70 10.98
C GLY A 435 -5.14 1.81 9.57
N LEU A 436 -4.26 2.08 8.61
CA LEU A 436 -4.54 2.06 7.18
C LEU A 436 -3.70 0.98 6.51
N GLY A 437 -4.34 -0.01 5.89
CA GLY A 437 -3.66 -0.99 5.05
C GLY A 437 -3.17 -0.35 3.74
N PHE A 438 -1.85 -0.25 3.57
CA PHE A 438 -1.29 0.50 2.45
C PHE A 438 -1.57 -0.16 1.09
N GLU A 439 -1.54 -1.48 0.99
CA GLU A 439 -1.90 -2.20 -0.23
C GLU A 439 -3.36 -1.99 -0.60
N ARG A 440 -4.26 -1.89 0.39
CA ARG A 440 -5.67 -1.57 0.15
C ARG A 440 -5.83 -0.16 -0.42
N LEU A 441 -5.07 0.81 0.11
CA LEU A 441 -5.01 2.17 -0.43
C LEU A 441 -4.50 2.19 -1.88
N VAL A 442 -3.39 1.49 -2.18
CA VAL A 442 -2.85 1.42 -3.56
C VAL A 442 -3.84 0.76 -4.50
N SER A 443 -4.52 -0.33 -4.08
CA SER A 443 -5.58 -0.97 -4.87
C SER A 443 -6.72 -0.01 -5.18
N TYR A 444 -7.15 0.79 -4.20
CA TYR A 444 -8.20 1.79 -4.37
C TYR A 444 -7.83 2.86 -5.41
N VAL A 445 -6.60 3.38 -5.32
CA VAL A 445 -6.09 4.44 -6.20
C VAL A 445 -5.83 3.96 -7.62
N THR A 446 -5.48 2.69 -7.80
CA THR A 446 -5.16 2.13 -9.14
C THR A 446 -6.32 1.39 -9.79
N GLY A 447 -7.37 1.06 -9.03
CA GLY A 447 -8.44 0.19 -9.47
C GLY A 447 -8.04 -1.29 -9.58
N MET A 448 -6.84 -1.67 -9.13
CA MET A 448 -6.38 -3.07 -9.15
C MET A 448 -7.19 -3.91 -8.17
N GLY A 449 -7.84 -4.96 -8.67
CA GLY A 449 -8.78 -5.78 -7.89
C GLY A 449 -8.15 -6.77 -6.91
N ASN A 450 -6.81 -6.85 -6.81
CA ASN A 450 -6.13 -7.81 -5.95
C ASN A 450 -4.86 -7.20 -5.34
N VAL A 451 -4.76 -7.22 -4.01
CA VAL A 451 -3.60 -6.67 -3.27
C VAL A 451 -2.26 -7.33 -3.63
N ARG A 452 -2.27 -8.56 -4.17
CA ARG A 452 -1.06 -9.25 -4.67
C ARG A 452 -0.40 -8.54 -5.85
N ASP A 453 -1.12 -7.66 -6.53
CA ASP A 453 -0.67 -6.97 -7.75
C ASP A 453 -0.18 -5.55 -7.47
N VAL A 454 -0.33 -5.09 -6.22
CA VAL A 454 0.09 -3.75 -5.79
C VAL A 454 1.23 -3.74 -4.78
N ILE A 455 1.74 -4.92 -4.42
CA ILE A 455 2.97 -5.12 -3.65
C ILE A 455 4.04 -5.76 -4.54
N PRO A 456 5.32 -5.39 -4.43
CA PRO A 456 6.38 -5.90 -5.31
C PRO A 456 6.47 -7.42 -5.36
N PHE A 457 6.54 -8.08 -4.21
CA PHE A 457 6.64 -9.53 -4.07
C PHE A 457 5.62 -10.03 -3.04
N PRO A 458 4.44 -10.50 -3.46
CA PRO A 458 3.39 -10.88 -2.52
C PRO A 458 3.78 -12.12 -1.70
N ARG A 459 3.45 -12.10 -0.41
CA ARG A 459 3.53 -13.25 0.51
C ARG A 459 2.12 -13.73 0.81
N THR A 460 1.83 -14.97 0.47
CA THR A 460 0.50 -15.59 0.66
C THR A 460 0.68 -17.06 1.03
N PRO A 461 -0.37 -17.75 1.52
CA PRO A 461 -0.28 -19.18 1.74
C PRO A 461 0.33 -19.91 0.54
N ARG A 462 1.33 -20.75 0.80
CA ARG A 462 2.09 -21.52 -0.19
C ARG A 462 2.90 -20.72 -1.22
N ASN A 463 3.08 -19.41 -1.00
CA ASN A 463 3.88 -18.57 -1.89
C ASN A 463 4.77 -17.60 -1.13
N ALA A 464 6.07 -17.87 -1.17
CA ALA A 464 7.14 -16.99 -0.70
C ALA A 464 8.31 -17.00 -1.70
N ASN A 465 8.00 -17.16 -2.99
CA ASN A 465 8.97 -17.16 -4.07
C ASN A 465 9.58 -15.76 -4.27
N PHE A 466 10.87 -15.69 -4.64
CA PHE A 466 11.70 -14.49 -4.84
C PHE A 466 12.17 -13.81 -3.56
#